data_670525279ae4820eb6aa34a9631656f9
#
_entry.id   670525279ae4820eb6aa34a9631656f9
#
_cell.length_a   1.000
_cell.length_b   1.000
_cell.length_c   1.000
_cell.angle_alpha   90.00
_cell.angle_beta   90.00
_cell.angle_gamma   90.00
#
_symmetry.space_group_name_H-M   'P 1'
#
loop_
_entity.id
_entity.type
_entity.pdbx_description
1 polymer ?
#
loop_
_entity_poly.entity_id
_entity_poly.type
_entity_poly.pdbx_seq_one_letter_code
_entity_poly.pdbx_strand_id
1 'polypeptide(L)'
;PAKSKNVESFFIHLLASTCLPPSLDGEANEAMRHFSSMFNGLARSFSMRRGKNSSNDDGREAAETMAKDAKKHDMILRSSGFVNVDGSNNLASVCSKRGRKGVNQDCAIVWEGFGSQADMLFCGIFDGHGPWGHFVAKKVRESMPSSLLCNWQETLAQTSLDPDLESDKKHQRFHIWKHSYLKTCAAVDHELEQYRKIDSFYSGTTALTIVRQGDIIYVANVGDSRAVLATNSDDGNLVPVQLTVDFKPNLPQESERIIQCKGRVFCMHDEPGVHRVWLPNEESPGLAMSRAFGDYCIKDYGLISVPEVTHRHITNKDQFVVLATDGVWDVVSNQEAIQIVSSTPDKAKAAKRLVEFAACAWKKKRKGIAMDDISAICLFFHSSHHEVNLVTTSK
;
A
#
# COMPACT_ATOMS: atom_id res chain seq x y z
N PRO A 1 -0.45 -1.12 34.34
CA PRO A 1 -0.13 -2.11 33.31
C PRO A 1 -1.33 -2.96 32.85
N ALA A 2 -2.55 -2.70 33.32
CA ALA A 2 -3.72 -3.52 33.01
C ALA A 2 -4.76 -2.83 32.08
N LYS A 3 -4.57 -1.57 31.72
CA LYS A 3 -5.53 -0.82 30.88
C LYS A 3 -5.20 -0.79 29.37
N SER A 4 -3.98 -1.11 28.97
CA SER A 4 -3.58 -1.10 27.55
C SER A 4 -4.06 -2.33 26.76
N LYS A 5 -4.24 -3.48 27.45
CA LYS A 5 -4.71 -4.72 26.81
C LYS A 5 -6.19 -4.69 26.37
N ASN A 6 -7.00 -3.80 26.96
CA ASN A 6 -8.44 -3.76 26.65
C ASN A 6 -8.79 -3.05 25.34
N VAL A 7 -7.95 -2.15 24.83
CA VAL A 7 -8.26 -1.41 23.59
C VAL A 7 -7.94 -2.26 22.36
N GLU A 8 -6.83 -2.98 22.36
CA GLU A 8 -6.51 -3.92 21.26
C GLU A 8 -7.50 -5.09 21.23
N SER A 9 -7.91 -5.62 22.38
CA SER A 9 -8.92 -6.67 22.47
C SER A 9 -10.31 -6.19 22.01
N PHE A 10 -10.66 -4.93 22.24
CA PHE A 10 -11.94 -4.34 21.80
C PHE A 10 -11.99 -4.14 20.29
N PHE A 11 -10.88 -3.69 19.66
CA PHE A 11 -10.81 -3.53 18.21
C PHE A 11 -10.73 -4.87 17.46
N ILE A 12 -10.00 -5.85 18.00
CA ILE A 12 -9.98 -7.22 17.44
C ILE A 12 -11.37 -7.86 17.59
N HIS A 13 -12.10 -7.61 18.67
CA HIS A 13 -13.48 -8.07 18.83
C HIS A 13 -14.47 -7.34 17.91
N LEU A 14 -14.26 -6.05 17.61
CA LEU A 14 -15.12 -5.30 16.70
C LEU A 14 -14.90 -5.76 15.24
N LEU A 15 -13.67 -6.06 14.86
CA LEU A 15 -13.34 -6.61 13.53
C LEU A 15 -13.69 -8.10 13.39
N ALA A 16 -13.73 -8.86 14.48
CA ALA A 16 -14.23 -10.24 14.50
C ALA A 16 -15.76 -10.33 14.55
N SER A 17 -16.46 -9.25 14.94
CA SER A 17 -17.93 -9.19 15.03
C SER A 17 -18.64 -8.88 13.71
N THR A 18 -17.92 -8.71 12.60
CA THR A 18 -18.53 -8.59 11.26
C THR A 18 -19.14 -9.90 10.74
N CYS A 19 -19.09 -10.97 11.52
CA CYS A 19 -19.84 -12.22 11.28
C CYS A 19 -21.18 -12.28 12.07
N LEU A 20 -21.85 -11.17 12.32
CA LEU A 20 -23.20 -11.16 12.94
C LEU A 20 -24.28 -10.76 11.93
N PRO A 21 -25.49 -11.35 12.03
CA PRO A 21 -26.57 -11.12 11.05
C PRO A 21 -27.13 -9.69 11.13
N PRO A 22 -27.84 -9.22 10.06
CA PRO A 22 -28.17 -7.82 9.85
C PRO A 22 -29.30 -7.37 10.76
N SER A 23 -28.97 -6.63 11.81
CA SER A 23 -29.95 -5.76 12.49
C SER A 23 -29.25 -4.77 13.42
N LEU A 24 -28.70 -3.68 12.89
CA LEU A 24 -28.43 -2.43 13.63
C LEU A 24 -28.15 -1.29 12.61
N ASP A 25 -29.23 -0.85 11.92
CA ASP A 25 -29.17 0.18 10.86
C ASP A 25 -29.13 1.64 11.36
N GLY A 26 -29.00 1.89 12.65
CA GLY A 26 -29.13 3.24 13.19
C GLY A 26 -27.84 4.08 13.27
N GLU A 27 -26.79 3.53 13.84
CA GLU A 27 -25.60 4.31 14.22
C GLU A 27 -24.55 4.46 13.11
N ALA A 28 -24.43 3.48 12.20
CA ALA A 28 -23.54 3.56 11.05
C ALA A 28 -23.97 4.62 10.03
N ASN A 29 -25.28 4.84 9.89
CA ASN A 29 -25.85 5.87 9.01
C ASN A 29 -25.62 7.30 9.54
N GLU A 30 -25.51 7.49 10.83
CA GLU A 30 -25.26 8.80 11.44
C GLU A 30 -23.79 9.22 11.30
N ALA A 31 -22.87 8.30 11.48
CA ALA A 31 -21.43 8.53 11.22
C ALA A 31 -21.16 8.85 9.74
N MET A 32 -21.85 8.17 8.80
CA MET A 32 -21.69 8.43 7.35
C MET A 32 -22.31 9.77 6.90
N ARG A 33 -23.40 10.22 7.52
CA ARG A 33 -23.97 11.56 7.26
C ARG A 33 -23.03 12.65 7.77
N HIS A 34 -22.36 12.45 8.88
CA HIS A 34 -21.32 13.36 9.38
C HIS A 34 -20.11 13.41 8.44
N PHE A 35 -19.66 12.27 7.89
CA PHE A 35 -18.53 12.21 6.95
C PHE A 35 -18.82 12.94 5.63
N SER A 36 -20.00 12.70 5.02
CA SER A 36 -20.42 13.41 3.81
C SER A 36 -20.67 14.90 4.06
N SER A 37 -21.12 15.26 5.26
CA SER A 37 -21.31 16.65 5.71
C SER A 37 -19.98 17.38 5.89
N MET A 38 -18.92 16.73 6.37
CA MET A 38 -17.59 17.35 6.52
C MET A 38 -16.94 17.65 5.17
N PHE A 39 -17.06 16.76 4.17
CA PHE A 39 -16.55 17.05 2.82
C PHE A 39 -17.32 18.17 2.13
N ASN A 40 -18.65 18.23 2.30
CA ASN A 40 -19.46 19.35 1.85
C ASN A 40 -19.28 20.61 2.70
N GLY A 41 -18.89 20.48 3.96
CA GLY A 41 -18.59 21.58 4.88
C GLY A 41 -17.29 22.29 4.53
N LEU A 42 -16.23 21.56 4.17
CA LEU A 42 -14.98 22.13 3.67
C LEU A 42 -15.19 22.89 2.37
N ALA A 43 -15.97 22.35 1.44
CA ALA A 43 -16.33 23.05 0.20
C ALA A 43 -17.23 24.29 0.43
N ARG A 44 -18.03 24.31 1.50
CA ARG A 44 -18.93 25.44 1.85
C ARG A 44 -18.29 26.46 2.79
N SER A 45 -17.30 26.09 3.62
CA SER A 45 -16.59 27.04 4.50
C SER A 45 -15.79 28.09 3.74
N PHE A 46 -15.43 27.83 2.49
CA PHE A 46 -14.75 28.81 1.63
C PHE A 46 -15.70 29.76 0.89
N SER A 47 -17.03 29.59 1.02
CA SER A 47 -18.01 30.40 0.29
C SER A 47 -18.68 31.54 1.10
N MET A 48 -18.49 31.63 2.41
CA MET A 48 -19.17 32.67 3.22
C MET A 48 -18.29 33.28 4.30
N ARG A 49 -17.49 34.28 3.91
CA ARG A 49 -17.23 35.49 4.75
C ARG A 49 -16.81 36.65 3.87
N ARG A 50 -17.80 37.37 3.36
CA ARG A 50 -17.63 38.74 2.85
C ARG A 50 -17.67 39.67 4.04
N GLY A 51 -16.54 39.96 4.61
CA GLY A 51 -16.29 41.05 5.57
C GLY A 51 -15.23 41.98 5.02
N LYS A 52 -15.54 43.25 4.90
CA LYS A 52 -14.73 44.30 4.29
C LYS A 52 -13.40 44.53 5.03
N ASN A 53 -12.37 44.79 4.23
CA ASN A 53 -11.13 45.59 4.41
C ASN A 53 -9.85 44.85 4.81
N SER A 54 -8.92 45.04 3.90
CA SER A 54 -7.47 45.06 3.89
C SER A 54 -6.74 43.77 3.53
N SER A 55 -5.84 43.91 2.56
CA SER A 55 -4.88 42.90 2.01
C SER A 55 -5.51 41.74 1.20
N ASN A 56 -5.96 42.07 0.00
CA ASN A 56 -6.58 41.11 -0.95
C ASN A 56 -5.58 40.20 -1.69
N ASP A 57 -4.26 40.34 -1.51
CA ASP A 57 -3.26 39.62 -2.31
C ASP A 57 -2.88 38.26 -1.69
N ASP A 58 -2.63 38.17 -0.41
CA ASP A 58 -2.20 36.91 0.26
C ASP A 58 -3.27 35.81 0.22
N GLY A 59 -4.53 36.17 0.35
CA GLY A 59 -5.65 35.22 0.31
C GLY A 59 -5.90 34.64 -1.09
N ARG A 60 -5.62 35.42 -2.12
CA ARG A 60 -5.78 35.00 -3.52
C ARG A 60 -4.64 34.08 -3.96
N GLU A 61 -3.41 34.39 -3.57
CA GLU A 61 -2.24 33.59 -3.85
C GLU A 61 -2.30 32.22 -3.15
N ALA A 62 -2.75 32.19 -1.88
CA ALA A 62 -3.00 30.95 -1.15
C ALA A 62 -4.08 30.09 -1.82
N ALA A 63 -5.20 30.68 -2.27
CA ALA A 63 -6.26 29.98 -2.96
C ALA A 63 -5.84 29.46 -4.35
N GLU A 64 -5.03 30.23 -5.08
CA GLU A 64 -4.48 29.80 -6.37
C GLU A 64 -3.44 28.68 -6.20
N THR A 65 -2.65 28.71 -5.15
CA THR A 65 -1.69 27.65 -4.80
C THR A 65 -2.42 26.36 -4.43
N MET A 66 -3.44 26.43 -3.57
CA MET A 66 -4.28 25.27 -3.24
C MET A 66 -5.00 24.68 -4.46
N ALA A 67 -5.48 25.52 -5.38
CA ALA A 67 -6.12 25.08 -6.61
C ALA A 67 -5.13 24.42 -7.59
N LYS A 68 -3.88 24.91 -7.64
CA LYS A 68 -2.79 24.28 -8.40
C LYS A 68 -2.40 22.94 -7.80
N ASP A 69 -2.27 22.88 -6.48
CA ASP A 69 -1.96 21.62 -5.76
C ASP A 69 -3.08 20.59 -5.91
N ALA A 70 -4.34 21.00 -5.81
CA ALA A 70 -5.48 20.11 -6.06
C ALA A 70 -5.50 19.56 -7.49
N LYS A 71 -5.20 20.39 -8.51
CA LYS A 71 -5.07 19.94 -9.91
C LYS A 71 -3.87 19.03 -10.11
N LYS A 72 -2.75 19.31 -9.44
CA LYS A 72 -1.55 18.48 -9.46
C LYS A 72 -1.84 17.12 -8.83
N HIS A 73 -2.54 17.07 -7.69
CA HIS A 73 -2.97 15.83 -7.03
C HIS A 73 -3.89 14.98 -7.94
N ASP A 74 -4.88 15.59 -8.60
CA ASP A 74 -5.77 14.88 -9.53
C ASP A 74 -5.02 14.30 -10.73
N MET A 75 -4.05 15.03 -11.26
CA MET A 75 -3.19 14.55 -12.34
C MET A 75 -2.28 13.40 -11.89
N ILE A 76 -1.75 13.47 -10.65
CA ILE A 76 -0.95 12.43 -10.01
C ILE A 76 -1.75 11.14 -9.89
N LEU A 77 -2.96 11.23 -9.38
CA LEU A 77 -3.84 10.08 -9.17
C LEU A 77 -4.29 9.45 -10.50
N ARG A 78 -4.36 10.22 -11.60
CA ARG A 78 -4.74 9.71 -12.92
C ARG A 78 -3.60 9.04 -13.69
N SER A 79 -2.35 9.40 -13.42
CA SER A 79 -1.19 8.78 -14.06
C SER A 79 -0.77 7.52 -13.31
N SER A 80 -0.65 6.39 -14.02
CA SER A 80 0.01 5.22 -13.46
C SER A 80 1.52 5.44 -13.52
N GLY A 81 2.22 5.38 -12.39
CA GLY A 81 3.67 5.46 -12.35
C GLY A 81 4.21 6.52 -11.41
N PHE A 82 5.11 7.30 -11.89
CA PHE A 82 5.96 8.21 -11.14
C PHE A 82 5.39 9.63 -11.11
N VAL A 83 5.39 10.22 -9.92
CA VAL A 83 5.11 11.64 -9.75
C VAL A 83 6.35 12.29 -9.21
N ASN A 84 7.09 12.98 -10.08
CA ASN A 84 8.20 13.81 -9.70
C ASN A 84 7.71 15.20 -9.26
N VAL A 85 8.22 15.65 -8.12
CA VAL A 85 8.27 17.07 -7.80
C VAL A 85 9.54 17.62 -8.45
N ASP A 86 9.46 18.77 -9.10
CA ASP A 86 10.65 19.43 -9.69
C ASP A 86 11.77 19.53 -8.64
N GLY A 87 12.94 18.95 -8.95
CA GLY A 87 14.08 18.87 -8.04
C GLY A 87 14.18 17.58 -7.24
N SER A 88 13.37 16.54 -7.52
CA SER A 88 13.45 15.26 -6.84
C SER A 88 14.76 14.50 -7.10
N ASN A 89 15.25 13.82 -6.07
CA ASN A 89 16.53 13.13 -6.08
C ASN A 89 16.52 11.74 -6.76
N ASN A 90 15.52 11.42 -7.60
CA ASN A 90 15.36 10.10 -8.25
C ASN A 90 15.51 8.93 -7.27
N LEU A 91 14.84 9.01 -6.11
CA LEU A 91 14.94 8.01 -5.06
C LEU A 91 14.22 6.71 -5.39
N ALA A 92 13.40 6.66 -6.43
CA ALA A 92 12.68 5.45 -6.81
C ALA A 92 12.73 5.17 -8.30
N SER A 93 12.57 3.91 -8.68
CA SER A 93 12.28 3.48 -10.04
C SER A 93 11.07 2.56 -10.04
N VAL A 94 10.26 2.63 -11.09
CA VAL A 94 9.02 1.86 -11.25
C VAL A 94 9.01 1.20 -12.61
N CYS A 95 8.57 -0.04 -12.68
CA CYS A 95 8.31 -0.72 -13.94
C CYS A 95 7.16 -1.70 -13.77
N SER A 96 6.25 -1.72 -14.74
CA SER A 96 5.17 -2.70 -14.85
C SER A 96 5.18 -3.27 -16.27
N LYS A 97 5.00 -4.58 -16.38
CA LYS A 97 4.99 -5.31 -17.64
C LYS A 97 3.82 -6.28 -17.67
N ARG A 98 2.98 -6.15 -18.71
CA ARG A 98 1.88 -7.06 -18.96
C ARG A 98 2.38 -8.49 -19.18
N GLY A 99 1.71 -9.42 -18.55
CA GLY A 99 1.88 -10.85 -18.73
C GLY A 99 1.18 -11.40 -19.96
N ARG A 100 0.70 -12.65 -19.87
CA ARG A 100 0.00 -13.38 -20.92
C ARG A 100 -1.40 -13.83 -20.54
N LYS A 101 -1.89 -13.41 -19.36
CA LYS A 101 -3.22 -13.76 -18.86
C LYS A 101 -4.33 -12.80 -19.35
N GLY A 102 -3.98 -11.69 -20.02
CA GLY A 102 -4.96 -10.72 -20.51
C GLY A 102 -4.46 -9.28 -20.47
N VAL A 103 -5.29 -8.37 -19.99
CA VAL A 103 -4.90 -6.98 -19.71
C VAL A 103 -3.98 -6.96 -18.49
N ASN A 104 -3.08 -5.97 -18.42
CA ASN A 104 -2.28 -5.79 -17.21
C ASN A 104 -3.18 -5.31 -16.08
N GLN A 105 -3.30 -6.11 -15.00
CA GLN A 105 -4.12 -5.80 -13.82
C GLN A 105 -3.32 -5.17 -12.70
N ASP A 106 -1.99 -5.21 -12.79
CA ASP A 106 -1.11 -4.52 -11.86
C ASP A 106 -1.15 -3.00 -12.04
N CYS A 107 -1.01 -2.29 -10.95
CA CYS A 107 -0.68 -0.87 -10.99
C CYS A 107 0.23 -0.46 -9.83
N ALA A 108 0.90 0.65 -10.00
CA ALA A 108 1.85 1.18 -9.02
C ALA A 108 1.76 2.71 -8.95
N ILE A 109 2.21 3.26 -7.84
CA ILE A 109 2.34 4.70 -7.63
C ILE A 109 3.56 4.99 -6.76
N VAL A 110 4.28 6.05 -7.09
CA VAL A 110 5.26 6.70 -6.22
C VAL A 110 4.90 8.17 -6.15
N TRP A 111 4.73 8.68 -4.94
CA TRP A 111 4.36 10.06 -4.68
C TRP A 111 5.39 10.70 -3.75
N GLU A 112 6.30 11.49 -4.30
CA GLU A 112 7.26 12.28 -3.55
C GLU A 112 6.62 13.56 -3.01
N GLY A 113 7.06 14.02 -1.84
CA GLY A 113 6.43 15.15 -1.14
C GLY A 113 5.00 14.84 -0.70
N PHE A 114 4.76 13.61 -0.24
CA PHE A 114 3.44 13.15 0.19
C PHE A 114 2.89 14.04 1.30
N GLY A 115 1.65 14.49 1.13
CA GLY A 115 1.02 15.41 2.08
C GLY A 115 1.66 16.79 2.13
N SER A 116 2.30 17.24 1.04
CA SER A 116 3.06 18.51 0.96
C SER A 116 4.25 18.58 1.93
N GLN A 117 4.75 17.43 2.40
CA GLN A 117 5.92 17.33 3.26
C GLN A 117 7.11 16.83 2.46
N ALA A 118 8.19 17.63 2.39
CA ALA A 118 9.37 17.33 1.56
C ALA A 118 10.13 16.07 2.01
N ASP A 119 10.00 15.66 3.27
CA ASP A 119 10.61 14.48 3.87
C ASP A 119 9.72 13.24 3.83
N MET A 120 8.50 13.36 3.24
CA MET A 120 7.58 12.24 3.11
C MET A 120 7.49 11.73 1.66
N LEU A 121 7.45 10.42 1.53
CA LEU A 121 7.21 9.71 0.27
C LEU A 121 6.19 8.61 0.52
N PHE A 122 5.20 8.50 -0.36
CA PHE A 122 4.31 7.35 -0.44
C PHE A 122 4.63 6.53 -1.68
N CYS A 123 4.73 5.22 -1.56
CA CYS A 123 4.73 4.32 -2.71
C CYS A 123 3.82 3.12 -2.45
N GLY A 124 3.23 2.59 -3.53
CA GLY A 124 2.33 1.46 -3.45
C GLY A 124 2.29 0.65 -4.73
N ILE A 125 2.13 -0.66 -4.58
CA ILE A 125 1.95 -1.60 -5.66
C ILE A 125 0.68 -2.42 -5.39
N PHE A 126 -0.11 -2.68 -6.43
CA PHE A 126 -1.43 -3.26 -6.36
C PHE A 126 -1.57 -4.29 -7.48
N ASP A 127 -1.77 -5.54 -7.11
CA ASP A 127 -1.95 -6.67 -8.02
C ASP A 127 -3.43 -6.98 -8.11
N GLY A 128 -4.01 -6.66 -9.24
CA GLY A 128 -5.43 -6.85 -9.50
C GLY A 128 -5.74 -8.25 -10.03
N HIS A 129 -6.85 -8.82 -9.62
CA HIS A 129 -7.30 -10.13 -10.07
C HIS A 129 -8.81 -10.18 -10.31
N GLY A 130 -9.24 -11.22 -11.02
CA GLY A 130 -10.62 -11.38 -11.43
C GLY A 130 -10.97 -10.60 -12.72
N PRO A 131 -12.23 -10.65 -13.18
CA PRO A 131 -12.63 -10.02 -14.46
C PRO A 131 -12.41 -8.51 -14.53
N TRP A 132 -12.54 -7.81 -13.39
CA TRP A 132 -12.44 -6.35 -13.27
C TRP A 132 -11.23 -5.92 -12.42
N GLY A 133 -10.27 -6.80 -12.16
CA GLY A 133 -9.12 -6.56 -11.27
C GLY A 133 -8.33 -5.30 -11.60
N HIS A 134 -8.11 -5.00 -12.89
CA HIS A 134 -7.41 -3.78 -13.32
C HIS A 134 -8.15 -2.48 -12.95
N PHE A 135 -9.49 -2.50 -12.88
CA PHE A 135 -10.26 -1.34 -12.40
C PHE A 135 -10.26 -1.27 -10.88
N VAL A 136 -10.34 -2.43 -10.19
CA VAL A 136 -10.28 -2.51 -8.73
C VAL A 136 -8.92 -2.01 -8.24
N ALA A 137 -7.82 -2.53 -8.77
CA ALA A 137 -6.46 -2.09 -8.44
C ALA A 137 -6.27 -0.59 -8.66
N LYS A 138 -6.75 -0.08 -9.80
CA LYS A 138 -6.70 1.36 -10.09
C LYS A 138 -7.52 2.19 -9.10
N LYS A 139 -8.74 1.76 -8.76
CA LYS A 139 -9.60 2.47 -7.80
C LYS A 139 -8.96 2.51 -6.41
N VAL A 140 -8.43 1.38 -5.92
CA VAL A 140 -7.74 1.32 -4.62
C VAL A 140 -6.48 2.21 -4.63
N ARG A 141 -5.67 2.16 -5.69
CA ARG A 141 -4.50 3.02 -5.87
C ARG A 141 -4.86 4.51 -5.81
N GLU A 142 -5.99 4.91 -6.42
CA GLU A 142 -6.44 6.30 -6.45
C GLU A 142 -6.99 6.77 -5.09
N SER A 143 -7.74 5.92 -4.40
CA SER A 143 -8.39 6.27 -3.12
C SER A 143 -7.43 6.20 -1.93
N MET A 144 -6.51 5.23 -1.88
CA MET A 144 -5.71 4.93 -0.70
C MET A 144 -4.80 6.07 -0.23
N PRO A 145 -4.01 6.76 -1.07
CA PRO A 145 -3.09 7.80 -0.59
C PRO A 145 -3.82 8.97 0.08
N SER A 146 -4.88 9.46 -0.54
CA SER A 146 -5.65 10.60 -0.03
C SER A 146 -6.40 10.24 1.25
N SER A 147 -7.02 9.05 1.30
CA SER A 147 -7.68 8.54 2.50
C SER A 147 -6.69 8.33 3.65
N LEU A 148 -5.49 7.80 3.35
CA LEU A 148 -4.45 7.60 4.35
C LEU A 148 -3.97 8.94 4.93
N LEU A 149 -3.75 9.94 4.09
CA LEU A 149 -3.32 11.26 4.54
C LEU A 149 -4.37 11.91 5.44
N CYS A 150 -5.65 11.82 5.08
CA CYS A 150 -6.76 12.35 5.87
C CYS A 150 -6.84 11.66 7.24
N ASN A 151 -6.84 10.33 7.28
CA ASN A 151 -6.87 9.56 8.51
C ASN A 151 -5.63 9.79 9.39
N TRP A 152 -4.46 9.98 8.78
CA TRP A 152 -3.22 10.29 9.51
C TRP A 152 -3.29 11.68 10.16
N GLN A 153 -3.75 12.71 9.45
CA GLN A 153 -3.93 14.05 9.98
C GLN A 153 -4.96 14.09 11.11
N GLU A 154 -6.07 13.39 10.95
CA GLU A 154 -7.11 13.26 11.97
C GLU A 154 -6.58 12.58 13.23
N THR A 155 -5.90 11.43 13.07
CA THR A 155 -5.34 10.67 14.19
C THR A 155 -4.26 11.47 14.92
N LEU A 156 -3.41 12.19 14.16
CA LEU A 156 -2.38 13.06 14.71
C LEU A 156 -2.99 14.19 15.56
N ALA A 157 -4.05 14.84 15.06
CA ALA A 157 -4.76 15.89 15.76
C ALA A 157 -5.39 15.39 17.08
N GLN A 158 -6.02 14.21 17.04
CA GLN A 158 -6.62 13.58 18.23
C GLN A 158 -5.55 13.25 19.28
N THR A 159 -4.41 12.71 18.86
CA THR A 159 -3.32 12.33 19.77
C THR A 159 -2.62 13.55 20.39
N SER A 160 -2.57 14.68 19.70
CA SER A 160 -1.97 15.92 20.19
C SER A 160 -2.78 16.58 21.30
N LEU A 161 -4.03 16.17 21.50
CA LEU A 161 -4.93 16.68 22.55
C LEU A 161 -4.83 15.88 23.86
N ASP A 162 -4.05 14.79 23.89
CA ASP A 162 -3.88 13.95 25.09
C ASP A 162 -2.54 14.24 25.77
N PRO A 163 -2.51 14.98 26.92
CA PRO A 163 -1.28 15.41 27.58
C PRO A 163 -0.53 14.27 28.29
N ASP A 164 -1.16 13.12 28.54
CA ASP A 164 -0.56 12.03 29.29
C ASP A 164 0.38 11.10 28.47
N LEU A 165 0.56 11.38 27.17
CA LEU A 165 1.24 10.49 26.22
C LEU A 165 2.69 10.90 25.87
N GLU A 166 3.34 11.72 26.70
CA GLU A 166 4.65 12.33 26.36
C GLU A 166 5.87 11.37 26.41
N SER A 167 5.74 10.15 26.93
CA SER A 167 6.90 9.34 27.30
C SER A 167 7.59 8.53 26.18
N ASP A 168 6.95 8.32 25.01
CA ASP A 168 7.58 7.54 23.92
C ASP A 168 7.13 7.97 22.52
N LYS A 169 7.74 9.04 22.01
CA LYS A 169 7.42 9.63 20.71
C LYS A 169 7.57 8.65 19.51
N LYS A 170 8.41 7.61 19.63
CA LYS A 170 8.63 6.64 18.56
C LYS A 170 7.49 5.64 18.48
N HIS A 171 7.07 5.07 19.61
CA HIS A 171 5.92 4.17 19.68
C HIS A 171 4.64 4.91 19.28
N GLN A 172 4.48 6.15 19.72
CA GLN A 172 3.34 6.99 19.38
C GLN A 172 3.21 7.21 17.87
N ARG A 173 4.30 7.54 17.16
CA ARG A 173 4.28 7.70 15.69
C ARG A 173 3.86 6.42 14.98
N PHE A 174 4.38 5.27 15.40
CA PHE A 174 3.98 3.98 14.84
C PHE A 174 2.50 3.69 15.06
N HIS A 175 1.98 3.93 16.27
CA HIS A 175 0.55 3.75 16.57
C HIS A 175 -0.34 4.65 15.72
N ILE A 176 0.04 5.90 15.49
CA ILE A 176 -0.68 6.83 14.61
C ILE A 176 -0.75 6.25 13.20
N TRP A 177 0.39 5.85 12.60
CA TRP A 177 0.41 5.28 11.25
C TRP A 177 -0.37 3.96 11.18
N LYS A 178 -0.18 3.05 12.15
CA LYS A 178 -0.90 1.77 12.20
C LYS A 178 -2.42 1.99 12.25
N HIS A 179 -2.88 2.89 13.13
CA HIS A 179 -4.29 3.21 13.25
C HIS A 179 -4.85 3.85 11.97
N SER A 180 -4.09 4.76 11.38
CA SER A 180 -4.47 5.41 10.11
C SER A 180 -4.57 4.41 8.96
N TYR A 181 -3.66 3.46 8.85
CA TYR A 181 -3.73 2.39 7.85
C TYR A 181 -4.94 1.47 8.06
N LEU A 182 -5.22 1.07 9.31
CA LEU A 182 -6.41 0.25 9.62
C LEU A 182 -7.70 0.95 9.23
N LYS A 183 -7.86 2.22 9.59
CA LYS A 183 -9.01 3.05 9.19
C LYS A 183 -9.09 3.20 7.68
N THR A 184 -7.97 3.45 7.02
CA THR A 184 -7.91 3.67 5.57
C THR A 184 -8.31 2.43 4.80
N CYS A 185 -7.76 1.26 5.15
CA CYS A 185 -8.10 0.02 4.46
C CYS A 185 -9.58 -0.32 4.61
N ALA A 186 -10.14 -0.16 5.82
CA ALA A 186 -11.57 -0.36 6.04
C ALA A 186 -12.44 0.62 5.22
N ALA A 187 -12.06 1.91 5.19
CA ALA A 187 -12.81 2.93 4.44
C ALA A 187 -12.73 2.72 2.93
N VAL A 188 -11.54 2.39 2.40
CA VAL A 188 -11.33 2.16 0.95
C VAL A 188 -12.05 0.89 0.49
N ASP A 189 -12.01 -0.19 1.27
CA ASP A 189 -12.74 -1.43 0.94
C ASP A 189 -14.26 -1.18 0.96
N HIS A 190 -14.75 -0.47 1.97
CA HIS A 190 -16.17 -0.09 2.02
C HIS A 190 -16.59 0.85 0.86
N GLU A 191 -15.76 1.85 0.51
CA GLU A 191 -16.01 2.71 -0.65
C GLU A 191 -16.07 1.90 -1.95
N LEU A 192 -15.18 0.92 -2.09
CA LEU A 192 -15.13 0.03 -3.25
C LEU A 192 -16.39 -0.83 -3.36
N GLU A 193 -16.92 -1.36 -2.24
CA GLU A 193 -18.16 -2.11 -2.18
C GLU A 193 -19.38 -1.28 -2.68
N GLN A 194 -19.42 -0.01 -2.30
CA GLN A 194 -20.47 0.92 -2.71
C GLN A 194 -20.33 1.43 -4.15
N TYR A 195 -19.17 1.19 -4.79
CA TYR A 195 -18.84 1.76 -6.10
C TYR A 195 -19.40 0.91 -7.25
N ARG A 196 -20.66 1.09 -7.58
CA ARG A 196 -21.43 0.30 -8.56
C ARG A 196 -20.90 0.31 -10.02
N LYS A 197 -19.89 1.11 -10.34
CA LYS A 197 -19.31 1.18 -11.70
C LYS A 197 -18.26 0.11 -11.95
N ILE A 198 -17.82 -0.58 -10.91
CA ILE A 198 -16.83 -1.65 -10.97
C ILE A 198 -17.44 -2.87 -10.31
N ASP A 199 -17.40 -4.02 -10.99
CA ASP A 199 -17.75 -5.29 -10.37
C ASP A 199 -16.59 -5.78 -9.51
N SER A 200 -16.64 -5.46 -8.23
CA SER A 200 -15.70 -5.91 -7.20
C SER A 200 -16.20 -7.12 -6.42
N PHE A 201 -17.34 -7.70 -6.82
CA PHE A 201 -17.87 -8.90 -6.17
C PHE A 201 -17.03 -10.15 -6.46
N TYR A 202 -16.57 -10.30 -7.73
CA TYR A 202 -15.67 -11.37 -8.18
C TYR A 202 -14.30 -10.85 -8.61
N SER A 203 -13.94 -9.69 -8.16
CA SER A 203 -12.65 -9.07 -8.51
C SER A 203 -12.08 -8.35 -7.32
N GLY A 204 -10.77 -8.38 -7.19
CA GLY A 204 -10.08 -7.78 -6.09
C GLY A 204 -8.68 -7.26 -6.45
N THR A 205 -7.96 -6.85 -5.44
CA THR A 205 -6.56 -6.43 -5.55
C THR A 205 -5.81 -6.59 -4.24
N THR A 206 -4.53 -6.90 -4.33
CA THR A 206 -3.59 -6.71 -3.23
C THR A 206 -3.32 -5.22 -3.02
N ALA A 207 -2.73 -4.84 -1.90
CA ALA A 207 -2.15 -3.53 -1.69
C ALA A 207 -0.94 -3.62 -0.78
N LEU A 208 0.22 -3.39 -1.34
CA LEU A 208 1.47 -3.24 -0.58
C LEU A 208 1.92 -1.79 -0.70
N THR A 209 2.00 -1.09 0.44
CA THR A 209 2.33 0.32 0.48
C THR A 209 3.42 0.63 1.49
N ILE A 210 4.23 1.64 1.19
CA ILE A 210 5.22 2.20 2.11
C ILE A 210 5.03 3.71 2.20
N VAL A 211 4.99 4.22 3.43
CA VAL A 211 5.23 5.64 3.71
C VAL A 211 6.63 5.76 4.29
N ARG A 212 7.49 6.56 3.67
CA ARG A 212 8.73 7.02 4.27
C ARG A 212 8.48 8.39 4.89
N GLN A 213 8.87 8.57 6.14
CA GLN A 213 8.87 9.84 6.83
C GLN A 213 10.24 10.03 7.50
N GLY A 214 11.07 10.89 6.92
CA GLY A 214 12.47 11.04 7.32
C GLY A 214 13.25 9.73 7.18
N ASP A 215 13.72 9.22 8.31
CA ASP A 215 14.50 7.98 8.44
C ASP A 215 13.69 6.73 8.85
N ILE A 216 12.35 6.83 8.85
CA ILE A 216 11.47 5.71 9.17
C ILE A 216 10.62 5.36 7.95
N ILE A 217 10.47 4.06 7.70
CA ILE A 217 9.48 3.52 6.79
C ILE A 217 8.37 2.80 7.56
N TYR A 218 7.13 3.04 7.15
CA TYR A 218 5.93 2.35 7.61
C TYR A 218 5.43 1.52 6.44
N VAL A 219 5.33 0.21 6.64
CA VAL A 219 4.97 -0.75 5.60
C VAL A 219 3.62 -1.33 5.94
N ALA A 220 2.68 -1.30 5.00
CA ALA A 220 1.36 -1.92 5.14
C ALA A 220 1.11 -2.89 3.99
N ASN A 221 0.71 -4.12 4.30
CA ASN A 221 0.48 -5.18 3.34
C ASN A 221 -0.89 -5.84 3.49
N VAL A 222 -1.62 -5.89 2.38
CA VAL A 222 -2.85 -6.68 2.18
C VAL A 222 -2.61 -7.54 0.94
N GLY A 223 -2.55 -8.86 1.10
CA GLY A 223 -2.31 -9.81 0.01
C GLY A 223 -0.90 -10.40 0.04
N ASP A 224 -0.45 -10.88 -1.10
CA ASP A 224 0.77 -11.67 -1.26
C ASP A 224 1.85 -10.98 -2.11
N SER A 225 1.66 -9.69 -2.44
CA SER A 225 2.76 -8.83 -2.85
C SER A 225 3.79 -8.73 -1.73
N ARG A 226 5.06 -8.51 -2.06
CA ARG A 226 6.15 -8.58 -1.07
C ARG A 226 7.09 -7.39 -1.14
N ALA A 227 7.55 -6.92 0.02
CA ALA A 227 8.63 -5.95 0.17
C ALA A 227 9.88 -6.61 0.73
N VAL A 228 11.02 -6.38 0.07
CA VAL A 228 12.33 -6.90 0.47
C VAL A 228 13.33 -5.76 0.58
N LEU A 229 13.90 -5.61 1.76
CA LEU A 229 14.97 -4.65 2.05
C LEU A 229 16.32 -5.27 1.70
N ALA A 230 17.14 -4.50 1.03
CA ALA A 230 18.57 -4.79 0.84
C ALA A 230 19.39 -4.04 1.91
N THR A 231 20.07 -4.76 2.77
CA THR A 231 20.89 -4.20 3.85
C THR A 231 22.26 -4.87 3.88
N ASN A 232 23.27 -4.14 4.33
CA ASN A 232 24.61 -4.71 4.51
C ASN A 232 24.69 -5.45 5.85
N SER A 233 25.16 -6.69 5.83
CA SER A 233 25.54 -7.44 7.03
C SER A 233 26.79 -6.83 7.67
N ASP A 234 27.15 -7.33 8.86
CA ASP A 234 28.37 -6.88 9.54
C ASP A 234 29.65 -7.19 8.75
N ASP A 235 29.62 -8.24 7.93
CA ASP A 235 30.71 -8.62 7.02
C ASP A 235 30.73 -7.80 5.71
N GLY A 236 29.84 -6.79 5.58
CA GLY A 236 29.75 -5.94 4.39
C GLY A 236 29.00 -6.57 3.19
N ASN A 237 28.48 -7.78 3.32
CA ASN A 237 27.72 -8.44 2.26
C ASN A 237 26.27 -7.91 2.21
N LEU A 238 25.75 -7.73 0.99
CA LEU A 238 24.38 -7.34 0.80
C LEU A 238 23.45 -8.55 1.02
N VAL A 239 22.53 -8.43 1.99
CA VAL A 239 21.59 -9.48 2.39
C VAL A 239 20.14 -8.98 2.28
N PRO A 240 19.19 -9.86 1.91
CA PRO A 240 17.77 -9.51 1.86
C PRO A 240 17.11 -9.67 3.24
N VAL A 241 16.29 -8.72 3.61
CA VAL A 241 15.37 -8.81 4.75
C VAL A 241 13.95 -8.65 4.22
N GLN A 242 13.14 -9.69 4.32
CA GLN A 242 11.72 -9.60 3.95
C GLN A 242 10.98 -8.78 5.00
N LEU A 243 10.29 -7.73 4.56
CA LEU A 243 9.59 -6.79 5.44
C LEU A 243 8.11 -7.14 5.64
N THR A 244 7.55 -7.99 4.78
CA THR A 244 6.12 -8.33 4.75
C THR A 244 5.90 -9.83 4.75
N VAL A 245 4.74 -10.25 5.22
CA VAL A 245 4.26 -11.62 5.08
C VAL A 245 3.43 -11.73 3.80
N ASP A 246 3.68 -12.76 2.99
CA ASP A 246 2.81 -13.10 1.87
C ASP A 246 1.55 -13.79 2.43
N PHE A 247 0.42 -13.11 2.41
CA PHE A 247 -0.81 -13.64 3.00
C PHE A 247 -1.44 -14.73 2.15
N LYS A 248 -0.86 -15.92 2.22
CA LYS A 248 -1.39 -17.13 1.58
C LYS A 248 -2.39 -17.85 2.50
N PRO A 249 -3.41 -18.53 1.93
CA PRO A 249 -4.46 -19.20 2.71
C PRO A 249 -3.99 -20.30 3.66
N ASN A 250 -2.83 -20.89 3.41
CA ASN A 250 -2.24 -21.95 4.23
C ASN A 250 -1.45 -21.46 5.45
N LEU A 251 -1.28 -20.15 5.65
CA LEU A 251 -0.72 -19.64 6.89
C LEU A 251 -1.64 -20.03 8.06
N PRO A 252 -1.11 -20.52 9.20
CA PRO A 252 -1.94 -21.06 10.27
C PRO A 252 -3.08 -20.13 10.72
N GLN A 253 -2.77 -18.87 11.01
CA GLN A 253 -3.77 -17.88 11.47
C GLN A 253 -4.79 -17.52 10.39
N GLU A 254 -4.35 -17.44 9.13
CA GLU A 254 -5.21 -17.16 7.99
C GLU A 254 -6.16 -18.34 7.72
N SER A 255 -5.61 -19.55 7.69
CA SER A 255 -6.39 -20.79 7.52
C SER A 255 -7.43 -20.97 8.62
N GLU A 256 -7.03 -20.75 9.89
CA GLU A 256 -7.93 -20.84 11.04
C GLU A 256 -9.10 -19.84 10.90
N ARG A 257 -8.85 -18.58 10.59
CA ARG A 257 -9.89 -17.57 10.36
C ARG A 257 -10.85 -17.98 9.25
N ILE A 258 -10.32 -18.42 8.09
CA ILE A 258 -11.13 -18.83 6.94
C ILE A 258 -12.03 -20.01 7.32
N ILE A 259 -11.50 -21.01 8.02
CA ILE A 259 -12.26 -22.19 8.44
C ILE A 259 -13.33 -21.80 9.48
N GLN A 260 -13.01 -20.92 10.43
CA GLN A 260 -13.98 -20.40 11.41
C GLN A 260 -15.14 -19.67 10.74
N CYS A 261 -14.87 -18.96 9.63
CA CYS A 261 -15.88 -18.32 8.79
C CYS A 261 -16.54 -19.30 7.78
N LYS A 262 -16.37 -20.61 7.94
CA LYS A 262 -16.92 -21.66 7.07
C LYS A 262 -16.39 -21.69 5.64
N GLY A 263 -15.33 -20.93 5.33
CA GLY A 263 -14.57 -21.07 4.10
C GLY A 263 -13.73 -22.37 4.11
N ARG A 264 -13.22 -22.74 2.96
CA ARG A 264 -12.36 -23.92 2.81
C ARG A 264 -10.99 -23.53 2.27
N VAL A 265 -9.94 -24.23 2.72
CA VAL A 265 -8.56 -24.01 2.25
C VAL A 265 -8.00 -25.33 1.77
N PHE A 266 -7.73 -25.46 0.48
CA PHE A 266 -7.08 -26.62 -0.13
C PHE A 266 -6.44 -26.28 -1.47
N CYS A 267 -5.56 -27.18 -1.96
CA CYS A 267 -4.98 -27.13 -3.31
C CYS A 267 -5.80 -27.97 -4.27
N MET A 268 -5.92 -27.50 -5.52
CA MET A 268 -6.43 -28.36 -6.61
C MET A 268 -5.42 -29.48 -6.92
N HIS A 269 -5.91 -30.59 -7.44
CA HIS A 269 -5.06 -31.74 -7.75
C HIS A 269 -4.03 -31.43 -8.86
N ASP A 270 -4.38 -30.57 -9.78
CA ASP A 270 -3.55 -30.09 -10.90
C ASP A 270 -2.65 -28.90 -10.56
N GLU A 271 -2.86 -28.26 -9.38
CA GLU A 271 -2.03 -27.17 -8.85
C GLU A 271 -1.48 -27.51 -7.45
N PRO A 272 -0.65 -28.54 -7.28
CA PRO A 272 -0.15 -28.94 -5.97
C PRO A 272 0.73 -27.83 -5.36
N GLY A 273 0.46 -27.50 -4.08
CA GLY A 273 1.18 -26.47 -3.33
C GLY A 273 0.57 -25.07 -3.42
N VAL A 274 -0.37 -24.81 -4.32
CA VAL A 274 -1.11 -23.54 -4.39
C VAL A 274 -2.39 -23.65 -3.58
N HIS A 275 -2.35 -23.22 -2.32
CA HIS A 275 -3.53 -23.19 -1.46
C HIS A 275 -4.43 -22.02 -1.84
N ARG A 276 -5.74 -22.31 -1.94
CA ARG A 276 -6.75 -21.33 -2.32
C ARG A 276 -7.89 -21.30 -1.30
N VAL A 277 -8.56 -20.16 -1.23
CA VAL A 277 -9.82 -20.01 -0.48
C VAL A 277 -10.98 -20.34 -1.39
N TRP A 278 -11.89 -21.15 -0.88
CA TRP A 278 -13.06 -21.66 -1.61
C TRP A 278 -14.34 -21.43 -0.82
N LEU A 279 -15.43 -21.21 -1.52
CA LEU A 279 -16.77 -21.22 -0.95
C LEU A 279 -17.10 -22.59 -0.33
N PRO A 280 -18.03 -22.67 0.65
CA PRO A 280 -18.32 -23.91 1.38
C PRO A 280 -18.73 -25.09 0.48
N ASN A 281 -19.51 -24.82 -0.56
CA ASN A 281 -20.13 -25.85 -1.41
C ASN A 281 -19.72 -25.77 -2.89
N GLU A 282 -18.79 -24.88 -3.24
CA GLU A 282 -18.40 -24.61 -4.62
C GLU A 282 -16.88 -24.56 -4.76
N GLU A 283 -16.38 -25.04 -5.89
CA GLU A 283 -14.97 -24.85 -6.27
C GLU A 283 -14.79 -23.52 -7.02
N SER A 284 -15.21 -22.45 -6.35
CA SER A 284 -15.20 -21.05 -6.80
C SER A 284 -15.00 -20.13 -5.58
N PRO A 285 -14.41 -18.95 -5.72
CA PRO A 285 -13.63 -18.45 -6.86
C PRO A 285 -12.21 -19.04 -6.90
N GLY A 286 -11.72 -19.69 -5.84
CA GLY A 286 -10.38 -20.25 -5.77
C GLY A 286 -9.29 -19.17 -5.62
N LEU A 287 -9.43 -18.27 -4.66
CA LEU A 287 -8.50 -17.16 -4.45
C LEU A 287 -7.20 -17.63 -3.80
N ALA A 288 -6.05 -17.34 -4.41
CA ALA A 288 -4.73 -17.79 -3.94
C ALA A 288 -4.13 -16.94 -2.82
N MET A 289 -4.86 -15.98 -2.30
CA MET A 289 -4.48 -15.13 -1.17
C MET A 289 -5.58 -15.09 -0.11
N SER A 290 -5.21 -14.75 1.14
CA SER A 290 -6.13 -14.72 2.29
C SER A 290 -6.56 -13.32 2.70
N ARG A 291 -5.97 -12.30 2.05
CA ARG A 291 -6.33 -10.89 2.24
C ARG A 291 -6.34 -10.17 0.90
N ALA A 292 -7.39 -9.39 0.64
CA ALA A 292 -7.54 -8.56 -0.56
C ALA A 292 -8.59 -7.47 -0.34
N PHE A 293 -8.55 -6.42 -1.16
CA PHE A 293 -9.65 -5.49 -1.38
C PHE A 293 -10.58 -6.07 -2.43
N GLY A 294 -11.89 -5.86 -2.28
CA GLY A 294 -12.87 -6.48 -3.17
C GLY A 294 -13.13 -7.96 -2.85
N ASP A 295 -13.48 -8.75 -3.84
CA ASP A 295 -13.85 -10.17 -3.71
C ASP A 295 -14.97 -10.40 -2.69
N TYR A 296 -16.03 -9.58 -2.76
CA TYR A 296 -17.11 -9.63 -1.76
C TYR A 296 -17.86 -10.97 -1.74
N CYS A 297 -17.77 -11.75 -2.81
CA CYS A 297 -18.29 -13.11 -2.84
C CYS A 297 -17.69 -14.04 -1.77
N ILE A 298 -16.51 -13.69 -1.23
CA ILE A 298 -15.77 -14.55 -0.29
C ILE A 298 -15.41 -13.84 1.03
N LYS A 299 -15.80 -12.56 1.21
CA LYS A 299 -15.55 -11.80 2.45
C LYS A 299 -16.20 -12.46 3.67
N ASP A 300 -17.44 -12.94 3.55
CA ASP A 300 -18.16 -13.64 4.62
C ASP A 300 -17.51 -14.99 5.01
N TYR A 301 -16.61 -15.47 4.18
CA TYR A 301 -15.90 -16.74 4.38
C TYR A 301 -14.44 -16.55 4.77
N GLY A 302 -14.12 -15.39 5.33
CA GLY A 302 -12.85 -15.13 6.00
C GLY A 302 -11.78 -14.42 5.19
N LEU A 303 -12.07 -13.95 3.97
CA LEU A 303 -11.21 -12.98 3.30
C LEU A 303 -11.32 -11.62 4.01
N ILE A 304 -10.22 -10.93 4.24
CA ILE A 304 -10.21 -9.62 4.89
C ILE A 304 -9.33 -8.62 4.15
N SER A 305 -9.63 -7.33 4.33
CA SER A 305 -8.81 -6.20 3.86
C SER A 305 -7.96 -5.55 4.96
N VAL A 306 -7.81 -6.24 6.11
CA VAL A 306 -7.05 -5.74 7.25
C VAL A 306 -5.55 -5.85 6.97
N PRO A 307 -4.79 -4.73 6.94
CA PRO A 307 -3.38 -4.76 6.66
C PRO A 307 -2.56 -5.28 7.85
N GLU A 308 -1.45 -5.97 7.56
CA GLU A 308 -0.35 -6.01 8.49
C GLU A 308 0.43 -4.71 8.37
N VAL A 309 0.68 -4.04 9.50
CA VAL A 309 1.43 -2.77 9.52
C VAL A 309 2.67 -2.94 10.37
N THR A 310 3.82 -2.71 9.76
CA THR A 310 5.13 -2.75 10.41
C THR A 310 5.87 -1.43 10.19
N HIS A 311 6.96 -1.23 10.94
CA HIS A 311 7.85 -0.08 10.71
C HIS A 311 9.30 -0.49 10.85
N ARG A 312 10.18 0.27 10.17
CA ARG A 312 11.62 0.09 10.28
C ARG A 312 12.32 1.43 10.28
N HIS A 313 13.27 1.60 11.17
CA HIS A 313 14.21 2.70 11.16
C HIS A 313 15.30 2.41 10.11
N ILE A 314 15.45 3.32 9.15
CA ILE A 314 16.48 3.23 8.12
C ILE A 314 17.82 3.56 8.75
N THR A 315 18.80 2.71 8.52
CA THR A 315 20.17 2.87 8.97
C THR A 315 21.10 3.10 7.78
N ASN A 316 22.35 3.45 8.04
CA ASN A 316 23.37 3.57 7.00
C ASN A 316 23.72 2.23 6.29
N LYS A 317 23.33 1.09 6.89
CA LYS A 317 23.47 -0.24 6.28
C LYS A 317 22.38 -0.51 5.26
N ASP A 318 21.20 0.11 5.40
CA ASP A 318 20.04 -0.12 4.55
C ASP A 318 20.21 0.65 3.23
N GLN A 319 20.18 -0.06 2.10
CA GLN A 319 20.49 0.51 0.79
C GLN A 319 19.24 0.89 0.01
N PHE A 320 18.29 -0.05 -0.11
CA PHE A 320 17.05 0.14 -0.84
C PHE A 320 16.01 -0.91 -0.44
N VAL A 321 14.74 -0.66 -0.79
CA VAL A 321 13.64 -1.63 -0.70
C VAL A 321 13.10 -1.92 -2.10
N VAL A 322 12.81 -3.19 -2.37
CA VAL A 322 12.08 -3.65 -3.54
C VAL A 322 10.67 -4.03 -3.12
N LEU A 323 9.65 -3.38 -3.70
CA LEU A 323 8.26 -3.82 -3.63
C LEU A 323 7.94 -4.47 -4.97
N ALA A 324 7.32 -5.65 -4.96
CA ALA A 324 6.90 -6.29 -6.21
C ALA A 324 5.65 -7.16 -6.02
N THR A 325 4.93 -7.39 -7.12
CA THR A 325 3.85 -8.36 -7.22
C THR A 325 4.40 -9.78 -7.32
N ASP A 326 3.55 -10.78 -7.17
CA ASP A 326 3.93 -12.21 -7.24
C ASP A 326 4.51 -12.59 -8.60
N GLY A 327 4.20 -11.82 -9.67
CA GLY A 327 4.85 -11.96 -10.96
C GLY A 327 6.38 -11.86 -10.94
N VAL A 328 6.96 -11.21 -9.93
CA VAL A 328 8.39 -11.24 -9.63
C VAL A 328 8.72 -12.42 -8.70
N TRP A 329 8.02 -12.53 -7.56
CA TRP A 329 8.42 -13.40 -6.47
C TRP A 329 8.22 -14.89 -6.76
N ASP A 330 7.34 -15.25 -7.68
CA ASP A 330 7.13 -16.63 -8.16
C ASP A 330 8.34 -17.21 -8.90
N VAL A 331 9.22 -16.35 -9.42
CA VAL A 331 10.32 -16.77 -10.28
C VAL A 331 11.68 -16.19 -9.88
N VAL A 332 11.72 -15.21 -8.98
CA VAL A 332 12.95 -14.55 -8.49
C VAL A 332 13.00 -14.63 -6.98
N SER A 333 14.08 -15.15 -6.42
CA SER A 333 14.29 -15.17 -4.98
C SER A 333 14.62 -13.78 -4.43
N ASN A 334 14.41 -13.58 -3.12
CA ASN A 334 14.78 -12.33 -2.45
C ASN A 334 16.24 -11.95 -2.70
N GLN A 335 17.16 -12.93 -2.64
CA GLN A 335 18.59 -12.70 -2.87
C GLN A 335 18.89 -12.32 -4.33
N GLU A 336 18.30 -13.02 -5.31
CA GLU A 336 18.46 -12.68 -6.73
C GLU A 336 17.94 -11.25 -7.00
N ALA A 337 16.78 -10.87 -6.42
CA ALA A 337 16.19 -9.55 -6.62
C ALA A 337 17.12 -8.43 -6.15
N ILE A 338 17.66 -8.52 -4.92
CA ILE A 338 18.58 -7.49 -4.41
C ILE A 338 19.89 -7.43 -5.18
N GLN A 339 20.42 -8.58 -5.66
CA GLN A 339 21.61 -8.62 -6.50
C GLN A 339 21.40 -7.95 -7.86
N ILE A 340 20.25 -8.18 -8.49
CA ILE A 340 19.89 -7.55 -9.78
C ILE A 340 19.81 -6.03 -9.62
N VAL A 341 19.12 -5.56 -8.59
CA VAL A 341 18.94 -4.14 -8.33
C VAL A 341 20.26 -3.46 -7.97
N SER A 342 21.05 -4.03 -7.05
CA SER A 342 22.32 -3.46 -6.61
C SER A 342 23.36 -3.40 -7.73
N SER A 343 23.37 -4.41 -8.63
CA SER A 343 24.27 -4.46 -9.78
C SER A 343 23.84 -3.59 -10.97
N THR A 344 22.74 -2.82 -10.83
CA THR A 344 22.24 -1.92 -11.89
C THR A 344 22.87 -0.53 -11.70
N PRO A 345 23.78 -0.08 -12.61
CA PRO A 345 24.49 1.18 -12.45
C PRO A 345 23.55 2.40 -12.42
N ASP A 346 22.53 2.39 -13.27
CA ASP A 346 21.52 3.43 -13.35
C ASP A 346 20.31 3.05 -12.48
N LYS A 347 20.20 3.67 -11.32
CA LYS A 347 19.10 3.43 -10.36
C LYS A 347 17.72 3.62 -11.00
N ALA A 348 17.57 4.54 -11.94
CA ALA A 348 16.29 4.76 -12.64
C ALA A 348 15.86 3.55 -13.49
N LYS A 349 16.78 2.67 -13.87
CA LYS A 349 16.52 1.45 -14.64
C LYS A 349 16.41 0.18 -13.79
N ALA A 350 16.59 0.28 -12.48
CA ALA A 350 16.66 -0.88 -11.60
C ALA A 350 15.39 -1.74 -11.61
N ALA A 351 14.21 -1.11 -11.45
CA ALA A 351 12.94 -1.82 -11.52
C ALA A 351 12.72 -2.47 -12.90
N LYS A 352 13.05 -1.76 -13.98
CA LYS A 352 12.95 -2.30 -15.34
C LYS A 352 13.82 -3.55 -15.52
N ARG A 353 15.06 -3.52 -15.06
CA ARG A 353 15.98 -4.67 -15.16
C ARG A 353 15.45 -5.86 -14.36
N LEU A 354 14.91 -5.64 -13.16
CA LEU A 354 14.29 -6.69 -12.35
C LEU A 354 13.08 -7.32 -13.06
N VAL A 355 12.18 -6.51 -13.59
CA VAL A 355 10.99 -6.96 -14.34
C VAL A 355 11.37 -7.73 -15.59
N GLU A 356 12.38 -7.28 -16.34
CA GLU A 356 12.88 -7.99 -17.53
C GLU A 356 13.51 -9.33 -17.17
N PHE A 357 14.26 -9.40 -16.06
CA PHE A 357 14.82 -10.65 -15.55
C PHE A 357 13.71 -11.62 -15.14
N ALA A 358 12.71 -11.17 -14.38
CA ALA A 358 11.56 -11.98 -13.99
C ALA A 358 10.82 -12.52 -15.21
N ALA A 359 10.58 -11.70 -16.24
CA ALA A 359 9.95 -12.14 -17.49
C ALA A 359 10.76 -13.23 -18.23
N CYS A 360 12.08 -13.17 -18.17
CA CYS A 360 12.96 -14.23 -18.68
C CYS A 360 12.91 -15.48 -17.81
N ALA A 361 12.85 -15.32 -16.49
CA ALA A 361 12.75 -16.42 -15.53
C ALA A 361 11.41 -17.19 -15.68
N TRP A 362 10.28 -16.51 -15.90
CA TRP A 362 9.00 -17.13 -16.22
C TRP A 362 9.09 -18.10 -17.39
N LYS A 363 9.71 -17.68 -18.48
CA LYS A 363 9.87 -18.54 -19.68
C LYS A 363 10.69 -19.80 -19.41
N LYS A 364 11.62 -19.76 -18.44
CA LYS A 364 12.53 -20.86 -18.10
C LYS A 364 11.95 -21.77 -17.02
N LYS A 365 11.43 -21.19 -15.92
CA LYS A 365 11.03 -21.90 -14.70
C LYS A 365 9.57 -22.37 -14.73
N ARG A 366 8.66 -21.67 -15.45
CA ARG A 366 7.22 -21.89 -15.49
C ARG A 366 6.74 -22.25 -16.91
N LYS A 367 7.39 -23.26 -17.53
CA LYS A 367 7.02 -23.71 -18.88
C LYS A 367 5.57 -24.24 -18.91
N GLY A 368 4.78 -23.77 -19.89
CA GLY A 368 3.38 -24.16 -20.04
C GLY A 368 2.39 -23.35 -19.21
N ILE A 369 2.85 -22.54 -18.25
CA ILE A 369 2.02 -21.64 -17.45
C ILE A 369 2.08 -20.23 -18.08
N ALA A 370 0.91 -19.59 -18.22
CA ALA A 370 0.85 -18.21 -18.71
C ALA A 370 1.56 -17.27 -17.73
N MET A 371 2.52 -16.49 -18.25
CA MET A 371 3.26 -15.51 -17.47
C MET A 371 2.30 -14.49 -16.86
N ASP A 372 2.46 -14.20 -15.57
CA ASP A 372 1.71 -13.19 -14.86
C ASP A 372 2.10 -11.78 -15.24
N ASP A 373 1.31 -10.79 -14.85
CA ASP A 373 1.71 -9.40 -14.82
C ASP A 373 2.88 -9.23 -13.86
N ILE A 374 3.84 -8.38 -14.20
CA ILE A 374 5.09 -8.25 -13.45
C ILE A 374 5.33 -6.80 -13.14
N SER A 375 5.26 -6.42 -11.87
CA SER A 375 5.48 -5.04 -11.46
C SER A 375 6.46 -4.95 -10.30
N ALA A 376 7.28 -3.90 -10.31
CA ALA A 376 8.25 -3.62 -9.25
C ALA A 376 8.45 -2.12 -9.04
N ILE A 377 8.70 -1.75 -7.78
CA ILE A 377 9.22 -0.46 -7.34
C ILE A 377 10.54 -0.72 -6.61
N CYS A 378 11.59 0.03 -6.95
CA CYS A 378 12.83 0.06 -6.17
C CYS A 378 12.95 1.44 -5.53
N LEU A 379 12.90 1.51 -4.20
CA LEU A 379 13.04 2.73 -3.41
C LEU A 379 14.42 2.78 -2.77
N PHE A 380 15.25 3.74 -3.16
CA PHE A 380 16.61 3.93 -2.66
C PHE A 380 16.61 4.91 -1.49
N PHE A 381 17.44 4.65 -0.47
CA PHE A 381 17.49 5.49 0.72
C PHE A 381 18.54 6.59 0.64
N HIS A 382 19.57 6.38 -0.17
CA HIS A 382 20.70 7.30 -0.32
C HIS A 382 20.80 7.80 -1.76
N SER A 383 20.93 9.12 -1.92
CA SER A 383 21.22 9.73 -3.22
C SER A 383 22.59 9.29 -3.70
N SER A 384 22.75 9.05 -5.00
CA SER A 384 24.08 8.85 -5.59
C SER A 384 24.73 10.23 -5.69
N HIS A 385 25.41 10.68 -4.62
CA HIS A 385 26.39 11.74 -4.81
C HIS A 385 27.54 11.15 -5.61
N HIS A 386 27.67 11.53 -6.86
CA HIS A 386 28.99 11.48 -7.49
C HIS A 386 29.90 12.35 -6.63
N GLU A 387 30.74 11.73 -5.82
CA GLU A 387 31.95 12.43 -5.31
C GLU A 387 32.74 12.84 -6.53
N VAL A 388 32.55 14.09 -6.93
CA VAL A 388 33.53 14.78 -7.78
C VAL A 388 34.74 14.98 -6.88
N ASN A 389 35.66 14.02 -6.90
CA ASN A 389 37.00 14.19 -6.35
C ASN A 389 37.64 15.37 -7.11
N LEU A 390 37.54 16.55 -6.55
CA LEU A 390 38.38 17.69 -6.87
C LEU A 390 39.80 17.32 -6.44
N VAL A 391 40.55 16.68 -7.37
CA VAL A 391 41.98 16.61 -7.27
C VAL A 391 42.51 18.04 -7.37
N THR A 392 42.70 18.68 -6.25
CA THR A 392 43.48 19.90 -6.17
C THR A 392 44.96 19.55 -6.46
N THR A 393 45.34 19.68 -7.72
CA THR A 393 46.77 19.75 -8.07
C THR A 393 47.28 21.10 -7.57
N SER A 394 47.94 21.08 -6.42
CA SER A 394 48.83 22.15 -6.00
C SER A 394 50.05 22.17 -6.93
N LYS A 395 50.25 23.26 -7.63
CA LYS A 395 51.50 23.71 -8.19
C LYS A 395 52.17 24.69 -7.22
#